data_63e34041fa012399a84835f22b6d18c9
#
_entry.id   63e34041fa012399a84835f22b6d18c9
#
_cell.length_a   1.000
_cell.length_b   1.000
_cell.length_c   1.000
_cell.angle_alpha   90.00
_cell.angle_beta   90.00
_cell.angle_gamma   90.00
#
_symmetry.space_group_name_H-M   'P 1'
#
loop_
_entity.id
_entity.type
_entity.pdbx_description
1 polymer ?
#
loop_
_entity_poly.entity_id
_entity_poly.type
_entity_poly.pdbx_seq_one_letter_code
_entity_poly.pdbx_strand_id
1 'polypeptide(L)'
;MEERKGFGTNFGFLMAAVGSAVGLGNIWGFPNKMGASGGFTFLLIYLVLAVCCGFIVMVGELALGRKTGQGAVGAYKVLSKKFSWLGWLGILSAFFILFFYCALGGYCIKYTVLNVGDLFGAGFGSAGRTGAEIFTDFMAAPTEAIIYGLIFVALTMIIVMGGIGGGIEKVCSVGMPALFIALLICIIRSCTLPNAVDGLKYMFIPGWAVANGVIDKAPNFFEVLSTAGGQMFFSLSLGMGAMITYGSYLDKKEHLEKNAILIVVMDTLVALMAGLCVIPGRFALDPEGALGGPSLLFITMQNVFHKMSAVGPIFGILFYLLVVFAAISSSISLLEVIVAHFVDKARIEGKGDKRKTYTLIAAAAVGLGCILVCADCLGGAGIHPAALLGIENPKTWAADWLDFWDMLSEGIMMPLGALLMSLMIGWEIGPEVVKEEAEQQGQKFGAYGFFKVCVKVITPLCMLLILYGQVMSFFG
;
A
#
# COMPACT_ATOMS: atom_id res chain seq x y z
N MET A 1 -30.53 -18.12 4.11
CA MET A 1 -29.30 -17.37 4.46
C MET A 1 -29.49 -15.96 3.92
N GLU A 2 -29.36 -14.93 4.75
CA GLU A 2 -29.37 -13.56 4.24
C GLU A 2 -28.24 -13.37 3.21
N GLU A 3 -28.58 -12.82 2.05
CA GLU A 3 -27.60 -12.54 0.99
C GLU A 3 -26.58 -11.53 1.50
N ARG A 4 -25.30 -11.78 1.21
CA ARG A 4 -24.21 -10.88 1.57
C ARG A 4 -24.34 -9.61 0.73
N LYS A 5 -24.49 -8.45 1.37
CA LYS A 5 -24.51 -7.17 0.67
C LYS A 5 -23.16 -6.94 -0.01
N GLY A 6 -23.16 -6.92 -1.34
CA GLY A 6 -21.99 -6.64 -2.17
C GLY A 6 -21.91 -5.16 -2.56
N PHE A 7 -21.08 -4.86 -3.55
CA PHE A 7 -21.01 -3.55 -4.19
C PHE A 7 -22.29 -3.29 -5.00
N GLY A 8 -22.76 -2.05 -5.00
CA GLY A 8 -23.95 -1.66 -5.75
C GLY A 8 -23.72 -1.59 -7.26
N THR A 9 -22.48 -1.30 -7.69
CA THR A 9 -22.08 -1.12 -9.09
C THR A 9 -20.69 -1.68 -9.35
N ASN A 10 -20.40 -2.08 -10.61
CA ASN A 10 -19.04 -2.46 -11.00
C ASN A 10 -18.06 -1.28 -10.88
N PHE A 11 -18.51 -0.07 -11.17
CA PHE A 11 -17.71 1.14 -10.98
C PHE A 11 -17.33 1.31 -9.49
N GLY A 12 -18.29 1.11 -8.58
CA GLY A 12 -18.06 1.16 -7.13
C GLY A 12 -17.06 0.09 -6.67
N PHE A 13 -17.21 -1.14 -7.16
CA PHE A 13 -16.24 -2.22 -6.93
C PHE A 13 -14.83 -1.82 -7.43
N LEU A 14 -14.73 -1.37 -8.68
CA LEU A 14 -13.45 -0.97 -9.27
C LEU A 14 -12.80 0.17 -8.49
N MET A 15 -13.56 1.20 -8.12
CA MET A 15 -13.02 2.32 -7.33
C MET A 15 -12.58 1.87 -5.93
N ALA A 16 -13.28 0.93 -5.32
CA ALA A 16 -12.89 0.37 -4.03
C ALA A 16 -11.65 -0.54 -4.15
N ALA A 17 -11.58 -1.39 -5.17
CA ALA A 17 -10.44 -2.29 -5.40
C ALA A 17 -9.18 -1.51 -5.84
N VAL A 18 -9.34 -0.53 -6.73
CA VAL A 18 -8.26 0.42 -7.09
C VAL A 18 -7.86 1.24 -5.88
N GLY A 19 -8.81 1.73 -5.07
CA GLY A 19 -8.52 2.45 -3.82
C GLY A 19 -7.86 1.59 -2.75
N SER A 20 -8.11 0.28 -2.74
CA SER A 20 -7.37 -0.66 -1.90
C SER A 20 -5.92 -0.79 -2.32
N ALA A 21 -5.68 -0.86 -3.64
CA ALA A 21 -4.34 -0.93 -4.21
C ALA A 21 -3.62 0.43 -4.11
N VAL A 22 -4.27 1.52 -4.55
CA VAL A 22 -3.70 2.88 -4.53
C VAL A 22 -3.68 3.45 -3.11
N GLY A 23 -2.50 3.50 -2.51
CA GLY A 23 -2.31 3.96 -1.14
C GLY A 23 -0.96 4.65 -0.90
N LEU A 24 -0.49 4.58 0.34
CA LEU A 24 0.87 5.01 0.69
C LEU A 24 1.93 4.25 -0.11
N GLY A 25 1.65 3.01 -0.48
CA GLY A 25 2.51 2.21 -1.34
C GLY A 25 2.85 2.90 -2.65
N ASN A 26 1.86 3.50 -3.32
CA ASN A 26 2.09 4.20 -4.59
C ASN A 26 2.70 5.58 -4.38
N ILE A 27 2.15 6.37 -3.45
CA ILE A 27 2.48 7.81 -3.36
C ILE A 27 3.77 8.04 -2.59
N TRP A 28 4.06 7.18 -1.62
CA TRP A 28 5.29 7.22 -0.83
C TRP A 28 6.24 6.07 -1.18
N GLY A 29 5.80 4.82 -1.06
CA GLY A 29 6.65 3.64 -1.21
C GLY A 29 7.31 3.55 -2.59
N PHE A 30 6.57 3.74 -3.67
CA PHE A 30 7.10 3.64 -5.03
C PHE A 30 8.15 4.70 -5.35
N PRO A 31 7.92 6.03 -5.16
CA PRO A 31 8.96 7.03 -5.35
C PRO A 31 10.19 6.82 -4.46
N ASN A 32 9.97 6.43 -3.21
CA ASN A 32 11.00 6.09 -2.24
C ASN A 32 11.90 4.95 -2.75
N LYS A 33 11.31 3.79 -3.05
CA LYS A 33 12.07 2.60 -3.48
C LYS A 33 12.69 2.80 -4.86
N MET A 34 12.02 3.49 -5.77
CA MET A 34 12.57 3.87 -7.07
C MET A 34 13.76 4.82 -6.91
N GLY A 35 13.65 5.81 -6.04
CA GLY A 35 14.73 6.75 -5.74
C GLY A 35 15.96 6.08 -5.15
N ALA A 36 15.79 5.13 -4.25
CA ALA A 36 16.88 4.38 -3.63
C ALA A 36 17.48 3.29 -4.53
N SER A 37 16.75 2.83 -5.55
CA SER A 37 17.11 1.66 -6.37
C SER A 37 17.51 2.00 -7.83
N GLY A 38 17.98 3.21 -8.09
CA GLY A 38 18.55 3.61 -9.39
C GLY A 38 17.53 3.93 -10.49
N GLY A 39 16.33 4.36 -10.12
CA GLY A 39 15.33 4.94 -11.03
C GLY A 39 14.83 3.96 -12.09
N PHE A 40 15.34 4.06 -13.32
CA PHE A 40 14.89 3.27 -14.48
C PHE A 40 14.95 1.76 -14.25
N THR A 41 16.00 1.25 -13.63
CA THR A 41 16.17 -0.20 -13.40
C THR A 41 15.05 -0.75 -12.52
N PHE A 42 14.73 -0.04 -11.45
CA PHE A 42 13.60 -0.37 -10.58
C PHE A 42 12.28 -0.35 -11.34
N LEU A 43 12.03 0.71 -12.11
CA LEU A 43 10.80 0.86 -12.89
C LEU A 43 10.59 -0.31 -13.86
N LEU A 44 11.63 -0.69 -14.61
CA LEU A 44 11.52 -1.78 -15.57
C LEU A 44 11.20 -3.11 -14.90
N ILE A 45 11.90 -3.45 -13.81
CA ILE A 45 11.68 -4.68 -13.05
C ILE A 45 10.28 -4.69 -12.43
N TYR A 46 9.85 -3.56 -11.85
CA TYR A 46 8.51 -3.41 -11.29
C TYR A 46 7.41 -3.69 -12.33
N LEU A 47 7.51 -3.10 -13.52
CA LEU A 47 6.52 -3.32 -14.60
C LEU A 47 6.45 -4.79 -15.04
N VAL A 48 7.60 -5.46 -15.16
CA VAL A 48 7.63 -6.90 -15.48
C VAL A 48 6.97 -7.73 -14.37
N LEU A 49 7.29 -7.44 -13.11
CA LEU A 49 6.68 -8.14 -11.98
C LEU A 49 5.18 -7.87 -11.85
N ALA A 50 4.72 -6.65 -12.13
CA ALA A 50 3.29 -6.31 -12.11
C ALA A 50 2.50 -7.17 -13.10
N VAL A 51 3.07 -7.46 -14.28
CA VAL A 51 2.42 -8.32 -15.30
C VAL A 51 2.56 -9.81 -14.95
N CYS A 52 3.77 -10.28 -14.64
CA CYS A 52 4.04 -11.71 -14.46
C CYS A 52 3.60 -12.27 -13.11
N CYS A 53 3.52 -11.43 -12.09
CA CYS A 53 3.20 -11.81 -10.72
C CYS A 53 1.96 -11.08 -10.21
N GLY A 54 1.94 -9.74 -10.30
CA GLY A 54 0.85 -8.92 -9.79
C GLY A 54 -0.50 -9.28 -10.42
N PHE A 55 -0.59 -9.29 -11.74
CA PHE A 55 -1.83 -9.69 -12.44
C PHE A 55 -2.25 -11.13 -12.12
N ILE A 56 -1.31 -12.07 -12.05
CA ILE A 56 -1.60 -13.48 -11.77
C ILE A 56 -2.17 -13.67 -10.38
N VAL A 57 -1.54 -13.07 -9.37
CA VAL A 57 -2.01 -13.13 -7.99
C VAL A 57 -3.35 -12.40 -7.83
N MET A 58 -3.52 -11.23 -8.48
CA MET A 58 -4.77 -10.47 -8.50
C MET A 58 -5.95 -11.30 -9.03
N VAL A 59 -5.79 -11.92 -10.19
CA VAL A 59 -6.83 -12.81 -10.77
C VAL A 59 -7.11 -13.98 -9.83
N GLY A 60 -6.07 -14.60 -9.28
CA GLY A 60 -6.19 -15.69 -8.32
C GLY A 60 -7.02 -15.29 -7.09
N GLU A 61 -6.63 -14.22 -6.40
CA GLU A 61 -7.33 -13.74 -5.19
C GLU A 61 -8.79 -13.39 -5.47
N LEU A 62 -9.06 -12.61 -6.52
CA LEU A 62 -10.43 -12.26 -6.90
C LEU A 62 -11.29 -13.49 -7.21
N ALA A 63 -10.73 -14.48 -7.92
CA ALA A 63 -11.43 -15.72 -8.24
C ALA A 63 -11.74 -16.56 -7.00
N LEU A 64 -10.78 -16.73 -6.08
CA LEU A 64 -10.99 -17.47 -4.83
C LEU A 64 -12.08 -16.82 -3.98
N GLY A 65 -12.04 -15.48 -3.84
CA GLY A 65 -13.05 -14.71 -3.12
C GLY A 65 -14.43 -14.86 -3.74
N ARG A 66 -14.58 -14.64 -5.05
CA ARG A 66 -15.85 -14.69 -5.77
C ARG A 66 -16.45 -16.10 -5.79
N LYS A 67 -15.61 -17.14 -5.98
CA LYS A 67 -16.05 -18.54 -5.98
C LYS A 67 -16.64 -18.95 -4.64
N THR A 68 -16.05 -18.51 -3.55
CA THR A 68 -16.46 -18.93 -2.19
C THR A 68 -17.49 -18.02 -1.54
N GLY A 69 -17.57 -16.76 -1.96
CA GLY A 69 -18.40 -15.76 -1.34
C GLY A 69 -17.98 -15.45 0.12
N GLN A 70 -16.72 -15.72 0.48
CA GLN A 70 -16.19 -15.54 1.83
C GLN A 70 -14.88 -14.76 1.80
N GLY A 71 -14.56 -14.07 2.90
CA GLY A 71 -13.26 -13.46 3.11
C GLY A 71 -12.12 -14.49 3.20
N ALA A 72 -10.87 -14.03 3.30
CA ALA A 72 -9.67 -14.84 3.13
C ALA A 72 -9.68 -16.16 3.91
N VAL A 73 -9.94 -16.14 5.23
CA VAL A 73 -9.93 -17.38 6.05
C VAL A 73 -10.99 -18.38 5.59
N GLY A 74 -12.20 -17.91 5.27
CA GLY A 74 -13.27 -18.75 4.78
C GLY A 74 -12.96 -19.35 3.41
N ALA A 75 -12.42 -18.54 2.51
CA ALA A 75 -12.07 -18.97 1.16
C ALA A 75 -11.03 -20.10 1.16
N TYR A 76 -9.92 -19.92 1.86
CA TYR A 76 -8.90 -20.97 1.95
C TYR A 76 -9.43 -22.23 2.64
N LYS A 77 -10.22 -22.09 3.71
CA LYS A 77 -10.80 -23.24 4.43
C LYS A 77 -11.74 -24.08 3.58
N VAL A 78 -12.49 -23.43 2.67
CA VAL A 78 -13.41 -24.13 1.75
C VAL A 78 -12.65 -24.83 0.63
N LEU A 79 -11.60 -24.18 0.10
CA LEU A 79 -10.92 -24.65 -1.11
C LEU A 79 -9.80 -25.65 -0.84
N SER A 80 -9.14 -25.57 0.32
CA SER A 80 -8.01 -26.44 0.64
C SER A 80 -7.93 -26.75 2.13
N LYS A 81 -7.83 -28.04 2.47
CA LYS A 81 -7.53 -28.45 3.85
C LYS A 81 -6.08 -28.15 4.23
N LYS A 82 -5.16 -28.31 3.28
CA LYS A 82 -3.71 -28.14 3.49
C LYS A 82 -3.33 -26.68 3.70
N PHE A 83 -3.92 -25.75 2.93
CA PHE A 83 -3.65 -24.33 2.97
C PHE A 83 -4.68 -23.51 3.76
N SER A 84 -5.56 -24.18 4.55
CA SER A 84 -6.63 -23.53 5.32
C SER A 84 -6.14 -22.44 6.30
N TRP A 85 -4.90 -22.55 6.79
CA TRP A 85 -4.27 -21.59 7.68
C TRP A 85 -3.82 -20.30 6.98
N LEU A 86 -3.65 -20.33 5.65
CA LEU A 86 -3.12 -19.22 4.86
C LEU A 86 -3.99 -17.95 4.97
N GLY A 87 -5.30 -18.13 5.15
CA GLY A 87 -6.19 -17.00 5.39
C GLY A 87 -5.88 -16.21 6.66
N TRP A 88 -5.38 -16.88 7.70
CA TRP A 88 -4.93 -16.21 8.93
C TRP A 88 -3.63 -15.45 8.71
N LEU A 89 -2.72 -15.96 7.89
CA LEU A 89 -1.52 -15.23 7.50
C LEU A 89 -1.89 -13.90 6.84
N GLY A 90 -2.88 -13.91 5.94
CA GLY A 90 -3.39 -12.70 5.29
C GLY A 90 -4.00 -11.70 6.29
N ILE A 91 -4.86 -12.15 7.21
CA ILE A 91 -5.47 -11.28 8.23
C ILE A 91 -4.40 -10.66 9.14
N LEU A 92 -3.43 -11.46 9.59
CA LEU A 92 -2.34 -10.97 10.45
C LEU A 92 -1.45 -9.97 9.71
N SER A 93 -1.17 -10.21 8.42
CA SER A 93 -0.43 -9.25 7.60
C SER A 93 -1.16 -7.91 7.52
N ALA A 94 -2.46 -7.92 7.18
CA ALA A 94 -3.27 -6.71 7.13
C ALA A 94 -3.34 -5.99 8.50
N PHE A 95 -3.39 -6.75 9.59
CA PHE A 95 -3.44 -6.22 10.95
C PHE A 95 -2.14 -5.51 11.34
N PHE A 96 -0.98 -6.12 11.05
CA PHE A 96 0.32 -5.52 11.36
C PHE A 96 0.63 -4.32 10.46
N ILE A 97 0.23 -4.35 9.19
CA ILE A 97 0.33 -3.20 8.30
C ILE A 97 -0.41 -2.00 8.90
N LEU A 98 -1.62 -2.19 9.40
CA LEU A 98 -2.42 -1.09 9.95
C LEU A 98 -1.73 -0.38 11.12
N PHE A 99 -0.83 -1.01 11.88
CA PHE A 99 -0.13 -0.37 12.99
C PHE A 99 0.72 0.82 12.52
N PHE A 100 1.58 0.61 11.54
CA PHE A 100 2.43 1.69 11.02
C PHE A 100 1.72 2.53 9.96
N TYR A 101 0.81 1.95 9.23
CA TYR A 101 0.04 2.63 8.19
C TYR A 101 -0.84 3.76 8.76
N CYS A 102 -1.47 3.51 9.91
CA CYS A 102 -2.26 4.53 10.60
C CYS A 102 -1.37 5.63 11.21
N ALA A 103 -0.18 5.31 11.69
CA ALA A 103 0.79 6.31 12.14
C ALA A 103 1.21 7.24 10.99
N LEU A 104 1.63 6.67 9.85
CA LEU A 104 2.00 7.44 8.66
C LEU A 104 0.83 8.26 8.10
N GLY A 105 -0.39 7.69 8.08
CA GLY A 105 -1.60 8.42 7.71
C GLY A 105 -1.87 9.62 8.64
N GLY A 106 -1.64 9.45 9.93
CA GLY A 106 -1.69 10.53 10.93
C GLY A 106 -0.65 11.62 10.66
N TYR A 107 0.60 11.24 10.33
CA TYR A 107 1.64 12.20 9.95
C TYR A 107 1.23 13.03 8.73
N CYS A 108 0.58 12.41 7.73
CA CYS A 108 0.07 13.15 6.58
C CYS A 108 -1.04 14.15 6.96
N ILE A 109 -1.91 13.82 7.92
CA ILE A 109 -2.90 14.78 8.46
C ILE A 109 -2.18 15.94 9.14
N LYS A 110 -1.17 15.68 9.98
CA LYS A 110 -0.35 16.74 10.62
C LYS A 110 0.25 17.69 9.60
N TYR A 111 0.86 17.15 8.53
CA TYR A 111 1.49 17.98 7.49
C TYR A 111 0.46 18.73 6.62
N THR A 112 -0.76 18.18 6.46
CA THR A 112 -1.87 18.94 5.88
C THR A 112 -2.20 20.16 6.74
N VAL A 113 -2.37 19.96 8.05
CA VAL A 113 -2.66 21.04 9.02
C VAL A 113 -1.53 22.08 9.06
N LEU A 114 -0.27 21.63 9.04
CA LEU A 114 0.91 22.50 8.97
C LEU A 114 0.84 23.47 7.78
N ASN A 115 0.60 22.93 6.57
CA ASN A 115 0.53 23.74 5.35
C ASN A 115 -0.72 24.66 5.33
N VAL A 116 -1.83 24.27 5.99
CA VAL A 116 -2.96 25.18 6.24
C VAL A 116 -2.51 26.34 7.13
N GLY A 117 -1.72 26.07 8.18
CA GLY A 117 -1.12 27.11 9.01
C GLY A 117 -0.25 28.09 8.22
N ASP A 118 0.58 27.57 7.32
CA ASP A 118 1.43 28.38 6.44
C ASP A 118 0.61 29.25 5.49
N LEU A 119 -0.48 28.72 4.93
CA LEU A 119 -1.35 29.48 4.03
C LEU A 119 -1.99 30.69 4.69
N PHE A 120 -2.35 30.58 5.97
CA PHE A 120 -3.00 31.65 6.74
C PHE A 120 -2.04 32.42 7.64
N GLY A 121 -0.73 32.11 7.63
CA GLY A 121 0.25 32.72 8.53
C GLY A 121 -0.02 32.47 10.02
N ALA A 122 -0.64 31.30 10.32
CA ALA A 122 -1.02 30.94 11.68
C ALA A 122 0.17 30.31 12.46
N GLY A 123 0.17 30.46 13.78
CA GLY A 123 1.27 29.99 14.64
C GLY A 123 1.51 28.48 14.67
N PHE A 124 0.60 27.67 14.09
CA PHE A 124 0.74 26.24 13.93
C PHE A 124 1.35 25.82 12.58
N GLY A 125 1.71 26.78 11.72
CA GLY A 125 2.45 26.56 10.47
C GLY A 125 3.93 26.31 10.71
N SER A 126 4.69 26.31 9.61
CA SER A 126 6.15 26.04 9.63
C SER A 126 6.95 27.14 10.33
N ALA A 127 6.43 28.37 10.35
CA ALA A 127 7.09 29.54 10.95
C ALA A 127 8.53 29.77 10.43
N GLY A 128 8.79 29.44 9.17
CA GLY A 128 10.11 29.58 8.53
C GLY A 128 11.12 28.47 8.86
N ARG A 129 10.74 27.44 9.60
CA ARG A 129 11.58 26.27 9.89
C ARG A 129 11.76 25.41 8.65
N THR A 130 12.90 24.74 8.57
CA THR A 130 13.18 23.74 7.51
C THR A 130 12.34 22.47 7.70
N GLY A 131 12.16 21.69 6.64
CA GLY A 131 11.48 20.40 6.73
C GLY A 131 12.13 19.45 7.74
N ALA A 132 13.46 19.49 7.88
CA ALA A 132 14.20 18.68 8.85
C ALA A 132 13.87 19.08 10.30
N GLU A 133 13.86 20.39 10.61
CA GLU A 133 13.51 20.90 11.95
C GLU A 133 12.07 20.54 12.31
N ILE A 134 11.12 20.72 11.37
CA ILE A 134 9.72 20.38 11.58
C ILE A 134 9.56 18.88 11.88
N PHE A 135 10.23 18.03 11.10
CA PHE A 135 10.15 16.58 11.27
C PHE A 135 10.78 16.12 12.59
N THR A 136 11.94 16.70 12.95
CA THR A 136 12.62 16.40 14.22
C THR A 136 11.76 16.80 15.42
N ASP A 137 11.19 18.01 15.40
CA ASP A 137 10.31 18.49 16.47
C ASP A 137 9.05 17.64 16.59
N PHE A 138 8.47 17.20 15.46
CA PHE A 138 7.30 16.33 15.46
C PHE A 138 7.64 14.94 16.01
N MET A 139 8.81 14.38 15.67
CA MET A 139 9.27 13.12 16.24
C MET A 139 9.63 13.22 17.72
N ALA A 140 10.02 14.41 18.21
CA ALA A 140 10.22 14.65 19.63
C ALA A 140 8.90 14.83 20.42
N ALA A 141 7.75 14.87 19.74
CA ALA A 141 6.42 15.06 20.33
C ALA A 141 5.51 13.83 20.18
N PRO A 142 5.77 12.71 20.85
CA PRO A 142 5.03 11.46 20.66
C PRO A 142 3.52 11.60 20.89
N THR A 143 3.11 12.47 21.82
CA THR A 143 1.69 12.74 22.08
C THR A 143 0.99 13.32 20.87
N GLU A 144 1.63 14.24 20.14
CA GLU A 144 1.06 14.81 18.93
C GLU A 144 0.94 13.75 17.83
N ALA A 145 1.97 12.93 17.62
CA ALA A 145 1.96 11.83 16.66
C ALA A 145 0.84 10.82 16.97
N ILE A 146 0.67 10.46 18.25
CA ILE A 146 -0.40 9.56 18.72
C ILE A 146 -1.78 10.15 18.41
N ILE A 147 -2.01 11.44 18.70
CA ILE A 147 -3.31 12.10 18.45
C ILE A 147 -3.66 12.03 16.97
N TYR A 148 -2.75 12.41 16.07
CA TYR A 148 -3.00 12.36 14.62
C TYR A 148 -3.18 10.93 14.11
N GLY A 149 -2.40 9.97 14.62
CA GLY A 149 -2.54 8.55 14.30
C GLY A 149 -3.92 8.02 14.72
N LEU A 150 -4.38 8.32 15.92
CA LEU A 150 -5.71 7.92 16.41
C LEU A 150 -6.85 8.61 15.65
N ILE A 151 -6.69 9.86 15.20
CA ILE A 151 -7.64 10.51 14.30
C ILE A 151 -7.76 9.70 13.00
N PHE A 152 -6.64 9.27 12.44
CA PHE A 152 -6.65 8.45 11.22
C PHE A 152 -7.32 7.09 11.45
N VAL A 153 -7.04 6.40 12.56
CA VAL A 153 -7.74 5.16 12.97
C VAL A 153 -9.25 5.38 13.08
N ALA A 154 -9.67 6.48 13.71
CA ALA A 154 -11.08 6.81 13.88
C ALA A 154 -11.78 7.06 12.53
N LEU A 155 -11.14 7.77 11.60
CA LEU A 155 -11.67 7.98 10.25
C LEU A 155 -11.85 6.65 9.51
N THR A 156 -10.84 5.80 9.52
CA THR A 156 -10.90 4.44 8.93
C THR A 156 -12.04 3.62 9.53
N MET A 157 -12.15 3.60 10.86
CA MET A 157 -13.19 2.89 11.60
C MET A 157 -14.60 3.35 11.22
N ILE A 158 -14.85 4.66 11.17
CA ILE A 158 -16.18 5.22 10.86
C ILE A 158 -16.62 4.79 9.46
N ILE A 159 -15.70 4.80 8.48
CA ILE A 159 -16.02 4.41 7.10
C ILE A 159 -16.35 2.91 7.03
N VAL A 160 -15.54 2.05 7.66
CA VAL A 160 -15.77 0.58 7.66
C VAL A 160 -17.05 0.21 8.41
N MET A 161 -17.42 0.94 9.47
CA MET A 161 -18.73 0.78 10.14
C MET A 161 -19.90 1.04 9.20
N GLY A 162 -19.77 1.90 8.20
CA GLY A 162 -20.76 2.18 7.17
C GLY A 162 -21.01 1.00 6.21
N GLY A 163 -20.18 -0.03 6.25
CA GLY A 163 -20.26 -1.23 5.40
C GLY A 163 -19.78 -0.99 3.96
N ILE A 164 -19.99 -1.99 3.09
CA ILE A 164 -19.47 -1.97 1.72
C ILE A 164 -20.08 -0.83 0.90
N GLY A 165 -21.40 -0.83 0.67
CA GLY A 165 -22.05 0.17 -0.19
C GLY A 165 -22.15 1.56 0.43
N GLY A 166 -22.47 1.65 1.75
CA GLY A 166 -22.67 2.93 2.45
C GLY A 166 -21.39 3.64 2.89
N GLY A 167 -20.31 2.89 3.11
CA GLY A 167 -19.01 3.38 3.57
C GLY A 167 -17.96 3.30 2.48
N ILE A 168 -17.44 2.11 2.23
CA ILE A 168 -16.27 1.85 1.36
C ILE A 168 -16.53 2.33 -0.08
N GLU A 169 -17.58 1.84 -0.72
CA GLU A 169 -17.92 2.17 -2.11
C GLU A 169 -18.12 3.68 -2.29
N LYS A 170 -18.87 4.30 -1.39
CA LYS A 170 -19.19 5.73 -1.47
C LYS A 170 -17.94 6.61 -1.36
N VAL A 171 -17.05 6.30 -0.41
CA VAL A 171 -15.81 7.06 -0.22
C VAL A 171 -14.88 6.87 -1.39
N CYS A 172 -14.67 5.63 -1.87
CA CYS A 172 -13.76 5.35 -2.99
C CYS A 172 -14.29 5.89 -4.33
N SER A 173 -15.61 5.82 -4.58
CA SER A 173 -16.20 6.33 -5.83
C SER A 173 -16.03 7.84 -6.05
N VAL A 174 -15.90 8.62 -4.96
CA VAL A 174 -15.65 10.07 -5.02
C VAL A 174 -14.16 10.36 -4.83
N GLY A 175 -13.53 9.69 -3.87
CA GLY A 175 -12.15 9.95 -3.49
C GLY A 175 -11.13 9.60 -4.57
N MET A 176 -11.31 8.47 -5.28
CA MET A 176 -10.35 8.04 -6.31
C MET A 176 -10.28 8.99 -7.51
N PRO A 177 -11.39 9.42 -8.14
CA PRO A 177 -11.33 10.44 -9.18
C PRO A 177 -10.73 11.77 -8.69
N ALA A 178 -11.06 12.20 -7.47
CA ALA A 178 -10.48 13.41 -6.87
C ALA A 178 -8.96 13.29 -6.67
N LEU A 179 -8.49 12.11 -6.23
CA LEU A 179 -7.07 11.78 -6.08
C LEU A 179 -6.33 11.89 -7.43
N PHE A 180 -6.88 11.33 -8.50
CA PHE A 180 -6.29 11.43 -9.85
C PHE A 180 -6.15 12.87 -10.31
N ILE A 181 -7.18 13.69 -10.12
CA ILE A 181 -7.15 15.13 -10.49
C ILE A 181 -6.10 15.86 -9.67
N ALA A 182 -6.06 15.67 -8.35
CA ALA A 182 -5.09 16.30 -7.48
C ALA A 182 -3.65 15.91 -7.85
N LEU A 183 -3.43 14.63 -8.16
CA LEU A 183 -2.12 14.11 -8.57
C LEU A 183 -1.68 14.73 -9.90
N LEU A 184 -2.56 14.85 -10.90
CA LEU A 184 -2.27 15.54 -12.17
C LEU A 184 -1.85 17.00 -11.95
N ILE A 185 -2.54 17.73 -11.08
CA ILE A 185 -2.17 19.12 -10.75
C ILE A 185 -0.77 19.18 -10.13
N CYS A 186 -0.45 18.29 -9.19
CA CYS A 186 0.87 18.21 -8.58
C CYS A 186 1.96 17.83 -9.59
N ILE A 187 1.69 16.89 -10.52
CA ILE A 187 2.63 16.48 -11.59
C ILE A 187 2.93 17.66 -12.51
N ILE A 188 1.89 18.35 -13.02
CA ILE A 188 2.09 19.52 -13.88
C ILE A 188 3.00 20.53 -13.21
N ARG A 189 2.76 20.82 -11.94
CA ARG A 189 3.60 21.76 -11.19
C ARG A 189 5.02 21.23 -11.00
N SER A 190 5.19 19.97 -10.59
CA SER A 190 6.51 19.36 -10.37
C SER A 190 7.34 19.33 -11.65
N CYS A 191 6.75 18.91 -12.78
CA CYS A 191 7.46 18.81 -14.06
C CYS A 191 7.74 20.18 -14.74
N THR A 192 7.04 21.25 -14.33
CA THR A 192 7.27 22.62 -14.85
C THR A 192 8.27 23.43 -13.99
N LEU A 193 8.81 22.83 -12.94
CA LEU A 193 9.87 23.47 -12.16
C LEU A 193 11.20 23.53 -12.92
N PRO A 194 12.04 24.54 -12.68
CA PRO A 194 13.41 24.58 -13.22
C PRO A 194 14.17 23.31 -12.82
N ASN A 195 14.93 22.72 -13.74
CA ASN A 195 15.72 21.48 -13.55
C ASN A 195 14.92 20.19 -13.29
N ALA A 196 13.58 20.22 -13.34
CA ALA A 196 12.75 19.02 -13.20
C ALA A 196 13.07 17.91 -14.22
N VAL A 197 13.65 18.28 -15.37
CA VAL A 197 14.03 17.36 -16.45
C VAL A 197 15.04 16.31 -15.97
N ASP A 198 15.92 16.62 -15.03
CA ASP A 198 16.87 15.66 -14.49
C ASP A 198 16.21 14.55 -13.67
N GLY A 199 15.15 14.88 -12.96
CA GLY A 199 14.28 13.89 -12.33
C GLY A 199 13.57 12.97 -13.34
N LEU A 200 13.13 13.52 -14.48
CA LEU A 200 12.56 12.71 -15.55
C LEU A 200 13.61 11.79 -16.20
N LYS A 201 14.82 12.29 -16.42
CA LYS A 201 15.93 11.47 -16.93
C LYS A 201 16.29 10.35 -15.95
N TYR A 202 16.30 10.65 -14.64
CA TYR A 202 16.53 9.66 -13.59
C TYR A 202 15.50 8.50 -13.66
N MET A 203 14.23 8.82 -13.89
CA MET A 203 13.17 7.83 -13.98
C MET A 203 13.21 7.00 -15.25
N PHE A 204 13.53 7.62 -16.41
CA PHE A 204 13.25 7.01 -17.71
C PHE A 204 14.49 6.73 -18.57
N ILE A 205 15.69 7.21 -18.20
CA ILE A 205 16.89 6.95 -18.97
C ILE A 205 17.79 5.91 -18.28
N PRO A 206 18.05 4.75 -18.94
CA PRO A 206 18.93 3.73 -18.40
C PRO A 206 20.33 4.29 -18.07
N GLY A 207 20.84 3.96 -16.88
CA GLY A 207 22.21 4.32 -16.46
C GLY A 207 22.43 5.81 -16.16
N TRP A 208 21.44 6.68 -16.36
CA TRP A 208 21.58 8.12 -16.13
C TRP A 208 22.01 8.46 -14.70
N ALA A 209 21.48 7.75 -13.72
CA ALA A 209 21.78 7.94 -12.30
C ALA A 209 23.27 7.76 -11.98
N VAL A 210 23.91 6.73 -12.53
CA VAL A 210 25.35 6.46 -12.37
C VAL A 210 26.17 7.45 -13.17
N ALA A 211 25.80 7.71 -14.43
CA ALA A 211 26.52 8.60 -15.33
C ALA A 211 26.59 10.05 -14.82
N ASN A 212 25.63 10.47 -13.97
CA ASN A 212 25.57 11.82 -13.42
C ASN A 212 25.89 11.87 -11.90
N GLY A 213 26.44 10.78 -11.35
CA GLY A 213 26.90 10.75 -9.95
C GLY A 213 25.80 10.86 -8.91
N VAL A 214 24.55 10.57 -9.28
CA VAL A 214 23.42 10.51 -8.32
C VAL A 214 23.52 9.28 -7.43
N ILE A 215 24.03 8.19 -7.98
CA ILE A 215 24.42 6.98 -7.27
C ILE A 215 25.83 6.54 -7.74
N ASP A 216 26.65 6.01 -6.82
CA ASP A 216 28.05 5.66 -7.11
C ASP A 216 28.19 4.48 -8.07
N LYS A 217 27.30 3.50 -8.00
CA LYS A 217 27.31 2.29 -8.82
C LYS A 217 25.89 1.81 -9.13
N ALA A 218 25.76 1.06 -10.23
CA ALA A 218 24.50 0.41 -10.55
C ALA A 218 24.07 -0.54 -9.41
N PRO A 219 22.80 -0.49 -8.96
CA PRO A 219 22.31 -1.37 -7.91
C PRO A 219 22.38 -2.84 -8.35
N ASN A 220 22.53 -3.73 -7.38
CA ASN A 220 22.52 -5.17 -7.64
C ASN A 220 21.14 -5.61 -8.16
N PHE A 221 21.12 -6.39 -9.24
CA PHE A 221 19.88 -6.87 -9.85
C PHE A 221 18.97 -7.60 -8.84
N PHE A 222 19.50 -8.46 -7.98
CA PHE A 222 18.71 -9.20 -6.99
C PHE A 222 18.15 -8.31 -5.89
N GLU A 223 18.89 -7.28 -5.48
CA GLU A 223 18.40 -6.27 -4.53
C GLU A 223 17.24 -5.48 -5.14
N VAL A 224 17.38 -5.02 -6.39
CA VAL A 224 16.30 -4.30 -7.07
C VAL A 224 15.09 -5.20 -7.32
N LEU A 225 15.31 -6.47 -7.72
CA LEU A 225 14.25 -7.45 -7.91
C LEU A 225 13.44 -7.66 -6.62
N SER A 226 14.15 -7.81 -5.50
CA SER A 226 13.54 -8.01 -4.19
C SER A 226 12.75 -6.76 -3.74
N THR A 227 13.36 -5.57 -3.87
CA THR A 227 12.73 -4.30 -3.51
C THR A 227 11.52 -4.00 -4.39
N ALA A 228 11.63 -4.19 -5.72
CA ALA A 228 10.52 -3.99 -6.65
C ALA A 228 9.40 -5.01 -6.44
N GLY A 229 9.76 -6.25 -6.07
CA GLY A 229 8.79 -7.30 -5.77
C GLY A 229 8.00 -7.01 -4.50
N GLY A 230 8.65 -6.67 -3.39
CA GLY A 230 7.99 -6.24 -2.16
C GLY A 230 7.07 -5.04 -2.43
N GLN A 231 7.59 -4.01 -3.13
CA GLN A 231 6.79 -2.86 -3.52
C GLN A 231 5.56 -3.23 -4.35
N MET A 232 5.66 -4.16 -5.28
CA MET A 232 4.54 -4.59 -6.13
C MET A 232 3.45 -5.28 -5.29
N PHE A 233 3.82 -6.12 -4.30
CA PHE A 233 2.84 -6.75 -3.41
C PHE A 233 2.14 -5.73 -2.53
N PHE A 234 2.90 -4.83 -1.94
CA PHE A 234 2.36 -3.79 -1.08
C PHE A 234 1.43 -2.85 -1.86
N SER A 235 1.88 -2.37 -3.03
CA SER A 235 1.10 -1.49 -3.91
C SER A 235 -0.22 -2.12 -4.32
N LEU A 236 -0.19 -3.34 -4.86
CA LEU A 236 -1.39 -4.06 -5.33
C LEU A 236 -2.22 -4.69 -4.21
N SER A 237 -1.84 -4.55 -2.94
CA SER A 237 -2.52 -5.17 -1.79
C SER A 237 -2.71 -6.69 -1.92
N LEU A 238 -1.68 -7.40 -2.40
CA LEU A 238 -1.71 -8.84 -2.66
C LEU A 238 -1.02 -9.65 -1.56
N GLY A 239 -1.40 -10.93 -1.42
CA GLY A 239 -0.83 -11.83 -0.42
C GLY A 239 -1.40 -11.68 1.00
N MET A 240 -2.21 -10.64 1.25
CA MET A 240 -2.85 -10.35 2.53
C MET A 240 -4.37 -10.58 2.56
N GLY A 241 -4.93 -11.15 1.49
CA GLY A 241 -6.36 -11.49 1.42
C GLY A 241 -7.31 -10.32 1.16
N ALA A 242 -6.81 -9.13 0.84
CA ALA A 242 -7.63 -7.98 0.51
C ALA A 242 -8.45 -8.22 -0.76
N MET A 243 -7.81 -8.69 -1.82
CA MET A 243 -8.50 -8.96 -3.08
C MET A 243 -9.37 -10.22 -3.01
N ILE A 244 -9.07 -11.21 -2.14
CA ILE A 244 -9.99 -12.30 -1.82
C ILE A 244 -11.25 -11.74 -1.16
N THR A 245 -11.10 -10.85 -0.19
CA THR A 245 -12.23 -10.24 0.51
C THR A 245 -13.09 -9.42 -0.44
N TYR A 246 -12.48 -8.57 -1.28
CA TYR A 246 -13.22 -7.78 -2.27
C TYR A 246 -13.83 -8.64 -3.38
N GLY A 247 -13.11 -9.66 -3.85
CA GLY A 247 -13.63 -10.65 -4.79
C GLY A 247 -14.89 -11.36 -4.27
N SER A 248 -14.97 -11.58 -2.95
CA SER A 248 -16.15 -12.20 -2.34
C SER A 248 -17.42 -11.32 -2.35
N TYR A 249 -17.29 -10.04 -2.66
CA TYR A 249 -18.38 -9.10 -2.86
C TYR A 249 -18.69 -8.83 -4.34
N LEU A 250 -17.86 -9.38 -5.27
CA LEU A 250 -18.00 -9.17 -6.71
C LEU A 250 -19.12 -10.04 -7.29
N ASP A 251 -20.05 -9.42 -8.04
CA ASP A 251 -21.11 -10.15 -8.72
C ASP A 251 -20.51 -11.08 -9.81
N LYS A 252 -21.13 -12.25 -9.98
CA LYS A 252 -20.74 -13.22 -10.99
C LYS A 252 -20.95 -12.75 -12.43
N LYS A 253 -21.77 -11.70 -12.64
CA LYS A 253 -21.95 -11.07 -13.95
C LYS A 253 -20.77 -10.21 -14.38
N GLU A 254 -19.94 -9.79 -13.42
CA GLU A 254 -18.81 -8.94 -13.68
C GLU A 254 -17.62 -9.70 -14.29
N HIS A 255 -16.92 -9.07 -15.20
CA HIS A 255 -15.83 -9.70 -15.95
C HIS A 255 -14.54 -9.69 -15.14
N LEU A 256 -14.21 -10.82 -14.50
CA LEU A 256 -13.13 -10.96 -13.53
C LEU A 256 -11.76 -10.56 -14.12
N GLU A 257 -11.41 -11.07 -15.30
CA GLU A 257 -10.14 -10.77 -15.97
C GLU A 257 -9.99 -9.27 -16.27
N LYS A 258 -11.04 -8.63 -16.82
CA LYS A 258 -11.00 -7.19 -17.14
C LYS A 258 -10.85 -6.35 -15.88
N ASN A 259 -11.56 -6.71 -14.81
CA ASN A 259 -11.45 -6.02 -13.53
C ASN A 259 -10.03 -6.15 -12.96
N ALA A 260 -9.44 -7.35 -12.99
CA ALA A 260 -8.06 -7.57 -12.53
C ALA A 260 -7.04 -6.76 -13.35
N ILE A 261 -7.14 -6.77 -14.68
CA ILE A 261 -6.29 -5.96 -15.56
C ILE A 261 -6.42 -4.47 -15.21
N LEU A 262 -7.65 -3.99 -15.06
CA LEU A 262 -7.90 -2.58 -14.80
C LEU A 262 -7.33 -2.15 -13.44
N ILE A 263 -7.48 -2.96 -12.40
CA ILE A 263 -6.92 -2.69 -11.07
C ILE A 263 -5.39 -2.58 -11.17
N VAL A 264 -4.71 -3.56 -11.78
CA VAL A 264 -3.25 -3.56 -11.91
C VAL A 264 -2.75 -2.38 -12.74
N VAL A 265 -3.42 -2.07 -13.87
CA VAL A 265 -3.05 -0.94 -14.73
C VAL A 265 -3.24 0.40 -14.00
N MET A 266 -4.36 0.59 -13.31
CA MET A 266 -4.66 1.82 -12.59
C MET A 266 -3.71 2.03 -11.41
N ASP A 267 -3.40 0.97 -10.65
CA ASP A 267 -2.41 1.01 -9.58
C ASP A 267 -1.02 1.40 -10.10
N THR A 268 -0.54 0.72 -11.14
CA THR A 268 0.75 1.00 -11.78
C THR A 268 0.80 2.43 -12.33
N LEU A 269 -0.29 2.90 -12.93
CA LEU A 269 -0.39 4.27 -13.43
C LEU A 269 -0.25 5.28 -12.30
N VAL A 270 -0.95 5.07 -11.17
CA VAL A 270 -0.83 5.98 -10.01
C VAL A 270 0.58 5.93 -9.41
N ALA A 271 1.21 4.77 -9.32
CA ALA A 271 2.59 4.66 -8.87
C ALA A 271 3.56 5.48 -9.75
N LEU A 272 3.42 5.37 -11.09
CA LEU A 272 4.17 6.19 -12.04
C LEU A 272 3.89 7.68 -11.90
N MET A 273 2.61 8.04 -11.76
CA MET A 273 2.18 9.43 -11.56
C MET A 273 2.77 10.01 -10.25
N ALA A 274 2.80 9.23 -9.18
CA ALA A 274 3.43 9.61 -7.92
C ALA A 274 4.95 9.82 -8.08
N GLY A 275 5.62 8.93 -8.81
CA GLY A 275 7.02 9.13 -9.20
C GLY A 275 7.25 10.45 -9.93
N LEU A 276 6.39 10.76 -10.93
CA LEU A 276 6.41 12.03 -11.68
C LEU A 276 6.08 13.25 -10.81
N CYS A 277 5.34 13.09 -9.74
CA CYS A 277 5.06 14.16 -8.78
C CYS A 277 6.26 14.43 -7.87
N VAL A 278 6.88 13.40 -7.32
CA VAL A 278 7.88 13.51 -6.26
C VAL A 278 9.30 13.70 -6.81
N ILE A 279 9.74 12.85 -7.74
CA ILE A 279 11.13 12.82 -8.18
C ILE A 279 11.56 14.10 -8.92
N PRO A 280 10.82 14.62 -9.93
CA PRO A 280 11.19 15.86 -10.58
C PRO A 280 11.19 17.07 -9.63
N GLY A 281 10.23 17.14 -8.70
CA GLY A 281 10.18 18.20 -7.69
C GLY A 281 11.42 18.20 -6.77
N ARG A 282 11.84 17.03 -6.32
CA ARG A 282 13.07 16.86 -5.53
C ARG A 282 14.29 17.31 -6.32
N PHE A 283 14.48 16.86 -7.55
CA PHE A 283 15.62 17.27 -8.38
C PHE A 283 15.63 18.77 -8.68
N ALA A 284 14.43 19.39 -8.80
CA ALA A 284 14.30 20.78 -9.11
C ALA A 284 14.64 21.72 -7.94
N LEU A 285 14.14 21.42 -6.74
CA LEU A 285 14.15 22.36 -5.62
C LEU A 285 14.93 21.88 -4.41
N ASP A 286 15.15 20.58 -4.25
CA ASP A 286 15.93 20.02 -3.15
C ASP A 286 16.87 18.90 -3.64
N PRO A 287 17.84 19.21 -4.54
CA PRO A 287 18.68 18.21 -5.20
C PRO A 287 19.55 17.40 -4.23
N GLU A 288 19.87 17.94 -3.06
CA GLU A 288 20.58 17.25 -1.98
C GLU A 288 19.65 16.50 -1.02
N GLY A 289 18.33 16.68 -1.17
CA GLY A 289 17.32 16.03 -0.32
C GLY A 289 17.33 14.52 -0.45
N ALA A 290 16.78 13.82 0.55
CA ALA A 290 16.68 12.37 0.56
C ALA A 290 15.97 11.83 -0.70
N LEU A 291 16.45 10.72 -1.23
CA LEU A 291 15.83 9.98 -2.32
C LEU A 291 14.88 8.89 -1.82
N GLY A 292 14.91 8.61 -0.51
CA GLY A 292 14.12 7.53 0.08
C GLY A 292 13.84 7.73 1.57
N GLY A 293 13.11 6.77 2.16
CA GLY A 293 12.71 6.79 3.57
C GLY A 293 11.56 7.76 3.88
N PRO A 294 11.10 7.84 5.13
CA PRO A 294 10.14 8.85 5.59
C PRO A 294 10.61 10.29 5.30
N SER A 295 11.91 10.52 5.27
CA SER A 295 12.54 11.80 4.97
C SER A 295 12.18 12.34 3.59
N LEU A 296 11.98 11.49 2.58
CA LEU A 296 11.54 11.95 1.26
C LEU A 296 10.18 12.64 1.32
N LEU A 297 9.22 12.07 2.05
CA LEU A 297 7.87 12.61 2.12
C LEU A 297 7.76 13.81 3.06
N PHE A 298 8.37 13.72 4.25
CA PHE A 298 8.14 14.69 5.33
C PHE A 298 9.20 15.77 5.42
N ILE A 299 10.41 15.55 4.90
CA ILE A 299 11.47 16.55 4.87
C ILE A 299 11.62 17.13 3.46
N THR A 300 11.99 16.28 2.48
CA THR A 300 12.31 16.74 1.13
C THR A 300 11.12 17.41 0.46
N MET A 301 9.94 16.77 0.48
CA MET A 301 8.74 17.37 -0.14
C MET A 301 8.28 18.62 0.59
N GLN A 302 8.41 18.71 1.91
CA GLN A 302 8.11 19.95 2.64
C GLN A 302 9.07 21.06 2.23
N ASN A 303 10.38 20.78 2.08
CA ASN A 303 11.35 21.75 1.55
C ASN A 303 11.00 22.20 0.13
N VAL A 304 10.54 21.28 -0.73
CA VAL A 304 10.07 21.59 -2.09
C VAL A 304 8.93 22.62 -2.04
N PHE A 305 7.94 22.40 -1.18
CA PHE A 305 6.81 23.34 -1.03
C PHE A 305 7.28 24.69 -0.48
N HIS A 306 8.14 24.75 0.52
CA HIS A 306 8.69 26.01 1.04
C HIS A 306 9.42 26.81 -0.06
N LYS A 307 10.16 26.15 -0.95
CA LYS A 307 10.86 26.79 -2.07
C LYS A 307 9.94 27.20 -3.23
N MET A 308 8.65 26.81 -3.22
CA MET A 308 7.65 27.29 -4.19
C MET A 308 7.07 28.68 -3.85
N SER A 309 7.59 29.37 -2.83
CA SER A 309 7.14 30.70 -2.40
C SER A 309 5.65 30.73 -2.04
N ALA A 310 4.90 31.80 -2.42
CA ALA A 310 3.52 32.03 -2.01
C ALA A 310 2.53 30.90 -2.39
N VAL A 311 2.81 30.13 -3.42
CA VAL A 311 1.94 29.00 -3.84
C VAL A 311 2.28 27.68 -3.13
N GLY A 312 3.43 27.62 -2.46
CA GLY A 312 3.91 26.41 -1.79
C GLY A 312 2.92 25.79 -0.82
N PRO A 313 2.32 26.56 0.11
CA PRO A 313 1.36 26.00 1.05
C PRO A 313 0.13 25.39 0.39
N ILE A 314 -0.34 25.94 -0.74
CA ILE A 314 -1.47 25.39 -1.50
C ILE A 314 -1.11 24.01 -2.07
N PHE A 315 0.09 23.88 -2.67
CA PHE A 315 0.57 22.59 -3.18
C PHE A 315 0.88 21.61 -2.04
N GLY A 316 1.37 22.08 -0.90
CA GLY A 316 1.55 21.27 0.29
C GLY A 316 0.23 20.69 0.81
N ILE A 317 -0.81 21.53 0.96
CA ILE A 317 -2.16 21.08 1.34
C ILE A 317 -2.68 20.05 0.32
N LEU A 318 -2.62 20.37 -0.96
CA LEU A 318 -3.12 19.49 -2.03
C LEU A 318 -2.42 18.14 -2.01
N PHE A 319 -1.09 18.13 -1.88
CA PHE A 319 -0.28 16.92 -1.85
C PHE A 319 -0.56 16.07 -0.61
N TYR A 320 -0.46 16.62 0.60
CA TYR A 320 -0.68 15.82 1.80
C TYR A 320 -2.13 15.38 1.96
N LEU A 321 -3.10 16.18 1.51
CA LEU A 321 -4.51 15.77 1.49
C LEU A 321 -4.74 14.61 0.51
N LEU A 322 -4.09 14.65 -0.68
CA LEU A 322 -4.07 13.55 -1.63
C LEU A 322 -3.50 12.28 -0.99
N VAL A 323 -2.39 12.39 -0.26
CA VAL A 323 -1.77 11.25 0.45
C VAL A 323 -2.70 10.72 1.53
N VAL A 324 -3.38 11.59 2.29
CA VAL A 324 -4.39 11.18 3.29
C VAL A 324 -5.54 10.41 2.64
N PHE A 325 -6.07 10.86 1.50
CA PHE A 325 -7.12 10.14 0.79
C PHE A 325 -6.68 8.76 0.29
N ALA A 326 -5.47 8.68 -0.28
CA ALA A 326 -4.88 7.41 -0.71
C ALA A 326 -4.66 6.48 0.49
N ALA A 327 -4.19 7.01 1.61
CA ALA A 327 -4.02 6.24 2.82
C ALA A 327 -5.35 5.73 3.39
N ILE A 328 -6.40 6.55 3.40
CA ILE A 328 -7.74 6.14 3.87
C ILE A 328 -8.31 5.02 2.99
N SER A 329 -8.23 5.11 1.65
CA SER A 329 -8.77 4.09 0.76
C SER A 329 -8.15 2.71 0.98
N SER A 330 -6.85 2.64 1.26
CA SER A 330 -6.17 1.38 1.57
C SER A 330 -6.39 0.93 3.01
N SER A 331 -6.40 1.83 4.00
CA SER A 331 -6.62 1.45 5.40
C SER A 331 -8.02 0.86 5.63
N ILE A 332 -9.05 1.35 4.94
CA ILE A 332 -10.39 0.79 5.02
C ILE A 332 -10.45 -0.63 4.45
N SER A 333 -9.70 -0.94 3.40
CA SER A 333 -9.63 -2.29 2.86
C SER A 333 -8.89 -3.25 3.79
N LEU A 334 -7.78 -2.82 4.37
CA LEU A 334 -7.04 -3.59 5.38
C LEU A 334 -7.90 -3.91 6.61
N LEU A 335 -8.62 -2.92 7.12
CA LEU A 335 -9.54 -3.12 8.25
C LEU A 335 -10.71 -4.02 7.86
N GLU A 336 -11.22 -3.90 6.62
CA GLU A 336 -12.30 -4.76 6.11
C GLU A 336 -11.87 -6.23 6.03
N VAL A 337 -10.62 -6.55 5.66
CA VAL A 337 -10.10 -7.94 5.66
C VAL A 337 -10.30 -8.59 7.03
N ILE A 338 -10.00 -7.85 8.09
CA ILE A 338 -10.13 -8.33 9.48
C ILE A 338 -11.62 -8.47 9.86
N VAL A 339 -12.39 -7.41 9.63
CA VAL A 339 -13.81 -7.33 10.03
C VAL A 339 -14.66 -8.34 9.27
N ALA A 340 -14.44 -8.51 7.96
CA ALA A 340 -15.16 -9.45 7.12
C ALA A 340 -15.09 -10.88 7.65
N HIS A 341 -13.94 -11.31 8.15
CA HIS A 341 -13.80 -12.65 8.75
C HIS A 341 -14.78 -12.86 9.92
N PHE A 342 -14.84 -11.92 10.86
CA PHE A 342 -15.70 -12.03 12.03
C PHE A 342 -17.18 -11.88 11.68
N VAL A 343 -17.52 -11.01 10.71
CA VAL A 343 -18.88 -10.83 10.19
C VAL A 343 -19.35 -12.10 9.48
N ASP A 344 -18.52 -12.70 8.62
CA ASP A 344 -18.83 -13.94 7.92
C ASP A 344 -19.05 -15.10 8.91
N LYS A 345 -18.17 -15.22 9.91
CA LYS A 345 -18.30 -16.21 10.97
C LYS A 345 -19.62 -16.04 11.75
N ALA A 346 -19.95 -14.82 12.17
CA ALA A 346 -21.19 -14.52 12.88
C ALA A 346 -22.42 -14.86 12.03
N ARG A 347 -22.40 -14.55 10.73
CA ARG A 347 -23.46 -14.88 9.78
C ARG A 347 -23.67 -16.40 9.66
N ILE A 348 -22.58 -17.17 9.50
CA ILE A 348 -22.65 -18.63 9.42
C ILE A 348 -23.22 -19.23 10.70
N GLU A 349 -22.85 -18.66 11.86
CA GLU A 349 -23.35 -19.08 13.18
C GLU A 349 -24.75 -18.53 13.52
N GLY A 350 -25.40 -17.78 12.63
CA GLY A 350 -26.74 -17.23 12.85
C GLY A 350 -26.84 -16.13 13.91
N LYS A 351 -25.71 -15.46 14.25
CA LYS A 351 -25.63 -14.45 15.33
C LYS A 351 -26.02 -13.03 14.90
N GLY A 352 -26.56 -12.86 13.69
CA GLY A 352 -26.94 -11.56 13.14
C GLY A 352 -25.75 -10.65 12.74
N ASP A 353 -26.07 -9.45 12.25
CA ASP A 353 -25.04 -8.47 11.85
C ASP A 353 -24.44 -7.76 13.06
N LYS A 354 -23.17 -8.07 13.35
CA LYS A 354 -22.38 -7.45 14.42
C LYS A 354 -21.20 -6.62 13.86
N ARG A 355 -21.31 -6.16 12.61
CA ARG A 355 -20.24 -5.39 11.95
C ARG A 355 -19.70 -4.24 12.80
N LYS A 356 -20.59 -3.39 13.35
CA LYS A 356 -20.17 -2.24 14.17
C LYS A 356 -19.32 -2.66 15.38
N THR A 357 -19.70 -3.73 16.07
CA THR A 357 -18.96 -4.25 17.23
C THR A 357 -17.59 -4.78 16.83
N TYR A 358 -17.52 -5.59 15.75
CA TYR A 358 -16.26 -6.16 15.29
C TYR A 358 -15.33 -5.08 14.73
N THR A 359 -15.86 -4.06 14.03
CA THR A 359 -15.07 -2.92 13.57
C THR A 359 -14.49 -2.13 14.73
N LEU A 360 -15.27 -1.88 15.79
CA LEU A 360 -14.79 -1.18 16.99
C LEU A 360 -13.67 -1.95 17.68
N ILE A 361 -13.83 -3.26 17.88
CA ILE A 361 -12.80 -4.10 18.52
C ILE A 361 -11.53 -4.13 17.69
N ALA A 362 -11.64 -4.36 16.38
CA ALA A 362 -10.49 -4.39 15.47
C ALA A 362 -9.77 -3.04 15.43
N ALA A 363 -10.52 -1.93 15.31
CA ALA A 363 -9.95 -0.59 15.31
C ALA A 363 -9.28 -0.23 16.65
N ALA A 364 -9.83 -0.65 17.79
CA ALA A 364 -9.20 -0.47 19.10
C ALA A 364 -7.87 -1.21 19.18
N ALA A 365 -7.82 -2.47 18.71
CA ALA A 365 -6.58 -3.24 18.68
C ALA A 365 -5.53 -2.63 17.72
N VAL A 366 -5.96 -2.15 16.55
CA VAL A 366 -5.08 -1.40 15.62
C VAL A 366 -4.60 -0.10 16.26
N GLY A 367 -5.46 0.60 16.99
CA GLY A 367 -5.10 1.83 17.72
C GLY A 367 -3.98 1.61 18.72
N LEU A 368 -3.99 0.48 19.45
CA LEU A 368 -2.89 0.14 20.37
C LEU A 368 -1.56 -0.06 19.62
N GLY A 369 -1.57 -0.77 18.47
CA GLY A 369 -0.38 -0.91 17.63
C GLY A 369 0.10 0.44 17.06
N CYS A 370 -0.83 1.30 16.61
CA CYS A 370 -0.52 2.65 16.15
C CYS A 370 0.11 3.52 17.26
N ILE A 371 -0.40 3.44 18.49
CA ILE A 371 0.18 4.12 19.65
C ILE A 371 1.62 3.67 19.87
N LEU A 372 1.90 2.36 19.80
CA LEU A 372 3.26 1.82 19.96
C LEU A 372 4.22 2.41 18.91
N VAL A 373 3.82 2.42 17.62
CA VAL A 373 4.64 2.96 16.53
C VAL A 373 4.86 4.46 16.70
N CYS A 374 3.82 5.24 17.05
CA CYS A 374 3.94 6.68 17.26
C CYS A 374 4.80 7.01 18.50
N ALA A 375 4.66 6.24 19.59
CA ALA A 375 5.40 6.44 20.82
C ALA A 375 6.90 6.13 20.69
N ASP A 376 7.25 5.26 19.75
CA ASP A 376 8.65 4.90 19.46
C ASP A 376 9.44 6.04 18.78
N CYS A 377 8.75 6.99 18.16
CA CYS A 377 9.37 8.15 17.50
C CYS A 377 10.46 7.75 16.49
N LEU A 378 10.20 6.74 15.66
CA LEU A 378 11.17 6.14 14.72
C LEU A 378 12.48 5.75 15.43
N GLY A 379 12.37 5.03 16.56
CA GLY A 379 13.50 4.54 17.35
C GLY A 379 14.04 5.54 18.38
N GLY A 380 13.63 6.80 18.32
CA GLY A 380 14.16 7.87 19.18
C GLY A 380 13.78 7.74 20.65
N ALA A 381 12.70 7.03 20.98
CA ALA A 381 12.26 6.86 22.36
C ALA A 381 12.94 5.69 23.11
N GLY A 382 13.73 4.88 22.43
CA GLY A 382 14.45 3.76 23.04
C GLY A 382 13.56 2.56 23.45
N ILE A 383 12.37 2.45 22.89
CA ILE A 383 11.43 1.32 23.09
C ILE A 383 11.33 0.40 21.87
N HIS A 384 12.21 0.61 20.89
CA HIS A 384 12.28 -0.16 19.65
C HIS A 384 12.70 -1.63 19.88
N PRO A 385 12.46 -2.53 18.92
CA PRO A 385 12.75 -3.96 19.07
C PRO A 385 14.18 -4.26 19.50
N ALA A 386 15.17 -3.56 18.93
CA ALA A 386 16.58 -3.76 19.31
C ALA A 386 16.88 -3.40 20.78
N ALA A 387 16.30 -2.30 21.27
CA ALA A 387 16.47 -1.91 22.68
C ALA A 387 15.88 -2.97 23.62
N LEU A 388 14.71 -3.54 23.27
CA LEU A 388 14.08 -4.59 24.06
C LEU A 388 14.84 -5.92 24.02
N LEU A 389 15.52 -6.20 22.89
CA LEU A 389 16.29 -7.44 22.69
C LEU A 389 17.77 -7.31 23.06
N GLY A 390 18.24 -6.12 23.45
CA GLY A 390 19.64 -5.86 23.78
C GLY A 390 20.60 -5.94 22.58
N ILE A 391 20.13 -5.56 21.38
CA ILE A 391 20.92 -5.56 20.16
C ILE A 391 21.65 -4.21 20.06
N GLU A 392 22.99 -4.20 20.17
CA GLU A 392 23.80 -2.98 20.18
C GLU A 392 23.90 -2.28 18.82
N ASN A 393 23.93 -3.03 17.70
CA ASN A 393 24.00 -2.49 16.33
C ASN A 393 22.79 -3.01 15.52
N PRO A 394 21.62 -2.41 15.70
CA PRO A 394 20.42 -2.90 15.05
C PRO A 394 20.48 -2.72 13.53
N LYS A 395 20.03 -3.73 12.80
CA LYS A 395 19.63 -3.58 11.41
C LYS A 395 18.34 -2.74 11.34
N THR A 396 18.04 -2.22 10.18
CA THR A 396 16.89 -1.33 9.96
C THR A 396 15.60 -1.85 10.57
N TRP A 397 15.27 -3.14 10.36
CA TRP A 397 14.05 -3.76 10.90
C TRP A 397 13.91 -3.74 12.42
N ALA A 398 15.02 -3.63 13.15
CA ALA A 398 15.02 -3.61 14.61
C ALA A 398 15.22 -2.20 15.18
N ALA A 399 15.47 -1.20 14.33
CA ALA A 399 15.77 0.16 14.73
C ALA A 399 14.53 0.93 15.18
N ASP A 400 13.36 0.56 14.68
CA ASP A 400 12.07 1.13 15.08
C ASP A 400 10.92 0.14 14.87
N TRP A 401 9.74 0.45 15.44
CA TRP A 401 8.55 -0.39 15.30
C TRP A 401 7.89 -0.28 13.92
N LEU A 402 8.08 0.81 13.19
CA LEU A 402 7.56 0.95 11.83
C LEU A 402 8.24 -0.07 10.92
N ASP A 403 9.58 -0.05 10.87
CA ASP A 403 10.38 -0.94 10.04
C ASP A 403 10.23 -2.42 10.47
N PHE A 404 10.02 -2.67 11.78
CA PHE A 404 9.73 -4.02 12.27
C PHE A 404 8.44 -4.61 11.69
N TRP A 405 7.34 -3.85 11.77
CA TRP A 405 6.06 -4.32 11.25
C TRP A 405 6.04 -4.37 9.73
N ASP A 406 6.74 -3.45 9.06
CA ASP A 406 6.92 -3.45 7.61
C ASP A 406 7.70 -4.70 7.15
N MET A 407 8.85 -4.98 7.76
CA MET A 407 9.63 -6.20 7.49
C MET A 407 8.79 -7.46 7.67
N LEU A 408 8.06 -7.57 8.77
CA LEU A 408 7.26 -8.76 9.06
C LEU A 408 6.12 -8.94 8.07
N SER A 409 5.39 -7.87 7.73
CA SER A 409 4.22 -7.92 6.86
C SER A 409 4.58 -7.86 5.37
N GLU A 410 5.20 -6.76 4.90
CA GLU A 410 5.56 -6.56 3.49
C GLU A 410 6.74 -7.45 3.08
N GLY A 411 7.76 -7.53 3.93
CA GLY A 411 8.98 -8.27 3.62
C GLY A 411 8.81 -9.78 3.64
N ILE A 412 7.97 -10.33 4.52
CA ILE A 412 7.87 -11.78 4.73
C ILE A 412 6.46 -12.32 4.47
N MET A 413 5.44 -11.81 5.17
CA MET A 413 4.11 -12.45 5.16
C MET A 413 3.40 -12.35 3.82
N MET A 414 3.45 -11.21 3.15
CA MET A 414 2.78 -11.01 1.85
C MET A 414 3.42 -11.84 0.72
N PRO A 415 4.75 -11.82 0.50
CA PRO A 415 5.37 -12.68 -0.51
C PRO A 415 5.18 -14.16 -0.22
N LEU A 416 5.23 -14.58 1.06
CA LEU A 416 4.96 -15.95 1.47
C LEU A 416 3.50 -16.33 1.19
N GLY A 417 2.55 -15.46 1.50
CA GLY A 417 1.13 -15.64 1.22
C GLY A 417 0.86 -15.86 -0.27
N ALA A 418 1.42 -15.00 -1.12
CA ALA A 418 1.29 -15.09 -2.56
C ALA A 418 1.98 -16.33 -3.16
N LEU A 419 3.17 -16.68 -2.64
CA LEU A 419 3.86 -17.92 -3.00
C LEU A 419 2.97 -19.16 -2.74
N LEU A 420 2.50 -19.28 -1.51
CA LEU A 420 1.70 -20.44 -1.09
C LEU A 420 0.35 -20.49 -1.79
N MET A 421 -0.29 -19.35 -2.06
CA MET A 421 -1.51 -19.29 -2.87
C MET A 421 -1.22 -19.74 -4.31
N SER A 422 -0.12 -19.29 -4.91
CA SER A 422 0.25 -19.72 -6.27
C SER A 422 0.51 -21.22 -6.34
N LEU A 423 1.17 -21.79 -5.33
CA LEU A 423 1.38 -23.24 -5.22
C LEU A 423 0.05 -23.99 -5.04
N MET A 424 -0.87 -23.47 -4.21
CA MET A 424 -2.20 -24.05 -4.04
C MET A 424 -2.97 -24.06 -5.36
N ILE A 425 -3.06 -22.91 -6.06
CA ILE A 425 -3.78 -22.80 -7.33
C ILE A 425 -3.08 -23.64 -8.42
N GLY A 426 -1.76 -23.54 -8.51
CA GLY A 426 -0.99 -24.19 -9.58
C GLY A 426 -0.95 -25.70 -9.50
N TRP A 427 -0.90 -26.28 -8.27
CA TRP A 427 -0.52 -27.67 -8.06
C TRP A 427 -1.50 -28.50 -7.21
N GLU A 428 -2.33 -27.89 -6.36
CA GLU A 428 -3.28 -28.64 -5.52
C GLU A 428 -4.70 -28.59 -6.09
N ILE A 429 -5.30 -27.39 -6.20
CA ILE A 429 -6.69 -27.27 -6.68
C ILE A 429 -6.81 -27.16 -8.20
N GLY A 430 -5.70 -26.84 -8.89
CA GLY A 430 -5.62 -26.67 -10.33
C GLY A 430 -6.01 -25.25 -10.80
N PRO A 431 -5.30 -24.70 -11.82
CA PRO A 431 -5.64 -23.39 -12.41
C PRO A 431 -7.00 -23.36 -13.09
N GLU A 432 -7.55 -24.53 -13.40
CA GLU A 432 -8.90 -24.73 -13.97
C GLU A 432 -9.99 -24.16 -13.06
N VAL A 433 -9.81 -24.19 -11.74
CA VAL A 433 -10.74 -23.59 -10.75
C VAL A 433 -10.91 -22.10 -10.97
N VAL A 434 -9.81 -21.40 -11.28
CA VAL A 434 -9.81 -19.95 -11.59
C VAL A 434 -10.42 -19.71 -12.96
N LYS A 435 -10.13 -20.56 -13.95
CA LYS A 435 -10.72 -20.49 -15.29
C LYS A 435 -12.24 -20.62 -15.24
N GLU A 436 -12.74 -21.68 -14.59
CA GLU A 436 -14.19 -21.93 -14.43
C GLU A 436 -14.90 -20.73 -13.79
N GLU A 437 -14.27 -20.12 -12.80
CA GLU A 437 -14.82 -18.94 -12.12
C GLU A 437 -14.79 -17.72 -13.03
N ALA A 438 -13.71 -17.49 -13.80
CA ALA A 438 -13.58 -16.38 -14.72
C ALA A 438 -14.52 -16.49 -15.93
N GLU A 439 -14.84 -17.70 -16.37
CA GLU A 439 -15.68 -17.98 -17.55
C GLU A 439 -17.17 -18.09 -17.23
N GLN A 440 -17.60 -17.83 -15.98
CA GLN A 440 -19.01 -17.82 -15.63
C GLN A 440 -19.80 -16.82 -16.47
N GLN A 441 -21.09 -17.06 -16.66
CA GLN A 441 -22.01 -16.22 -17.45
C GLN A 441 -21.60 -16.07 -18.93
N GLY A 442 -20.85 -17.03 -19.51
CA GLY A 442 -20.40 -16.99 -20.90
C GLY A 442 -19.22 -16.05 -21.18
N GLN A 443 -18.55 -15.57 -20.15
CA GLN A 443 -17.34 -14.76 -20.27
C GLN A 443 -16.18 -15.61 -20.79
N LYS A 444 -15.13 -14.97 -21.31
CA LYS A 444 -13.91 -15.65 -21.77
C LYS A 444 -12.72 -15.20 -20.91
N PHE A 445 -11.89 -16.14 -20.51
CA PHE A 445 -10.61 -15.87 -19.90
C PHE A 445 -9.50 -15.92 -20.97
N GLY A 446 -9.28 -14.75 -21.62
CA GLY A 446 -8.35 -14.65 -22.76
C GLY A 446 -6.90 -14.93 -22.39
N ALA A 447 -6.46 -14.50 -21.21
CA ALA A 447 -5.10 -14.70 -20.72
C ALA A 447 -4.89 -16.06 -20.03
N TYR A 448 -5.82 -17.02 -20.10
CA TYR A 448 -5.72 -18.28 -19.35
C TYR A 448 -4.42 -19.05 -19.58
N GLY A 449 -3.95 -19.14 -20.83
CA GLY A 449 -2.68 -19.82 -21.16
C GLY A 449 -1.48 -19.18 -20.44
N PHE A 450 -1.41 -17.87 -20.45
CA PHE A 450 -0.40 -17.09 -19.72
C PHE A 450 -0.54 -17.27 -18.21
N PHE A 451 -1.76 -17.14 -17.68
CA PHE A 451 -2.06 -17.37 -16.26
C PHE A 451 -1.60 -18.76 -15.81
N LYS A 452 -1.91 -19.81 -16.56
CA LYS A 452 -1.57 -21.20 -16.23
C LYS A 452 -0.06 -21.42 -16.12
N VAL A 453 0.72 -20.87 -17.06
CA VAL A 453 2.19 -20.98 -17.03
C VAL A 453 2.75 -20.16 -15.85
N CYS A 454 2.30 -18.94 -15.69
CA CYS A 454 2.80 -18.05 -14.64
C CYS A 454 2.48 -18.60 -13.24
N VAL A 455 1.23 -18.99 -12.96
CA VAL A 455 0.84 -19.46 -11.61
C VAL A 455 1.52 -20.77 -11.21
N LYS A 456 1.89 -21.61 -12.19
CA LYS A 456 2.58 -22.90 -11.92
C LYS A 456 4.09 -22.72 -11.73
N VAL A 457 4.72 -21.81 -12.48
CA VAL A 457 6.19 -21.78 -12.57
C VAL A 457 6.75 -20.37 -12.30
N ILE A 458 6.36 -19.37 -13.10
CA ILE A 458 7.02 -18.04 -13.07
C ILE A 458 6.76 -17.35 -11.74
N THR A 459 5.48 -17.25 -11.33
CA THR A 459 5.11 -16.56 -10.09
C THR A 459 5.74 -17.23 -8.86
N PRO A 460 5.63 -18.57 -8.63
CA PRO A 460 6.33 -19.19 -7.49
C PRO A 460 7.83 -18.98 -7.48
N LEU A 461 8.49 -19.04 -8.64
CA LEU A 461 9.93 -18.83 -8.74
C LEU A 461 10.30 -17.37 -8.38
N CYS A 462 9.59 -16.39 -8.96
CA CYS A 462 9.79 -14.99 -8.62
C CYS A 462 9.56 -14.73 -7.12
N MET A 463 8.49 -15.32 -6.54
CA MET A 463 8.19 -15.17 -5.11
C MET A 463 9.30 -15.74 -4.23
N LEU A 464 9.86 -16.88 -4.58
CA LEU A 464 10.99 -17.45 -3.84
C LEU A 464 12.22 -16.55 -3.91
N LEU A 465 12.53 -15.98 -5.09
CA LEU A 465 13.66 -15.05 -5.24
C LEU A 465 13.43 -13.75 -4.46
N ILE A 466 12.21 -13.19 -4.51
CA ILE A 466 11.84 -11.99 -3.76
C ILE A 466 11.97 -12.26 -2.26
N LEU A 467 11.37 -13.35 -1.76
CA LEU A 467 11.41 -13.71 -0.34
C LEU A 467 12.86 -13.95 0.12
N TYR A 468 13.66 -14.67 -0.67
CA TYR A 468 15.07 -14.88 -0.38
C TYR A 468 15.82 -13.54 -0.27
N GLY A 469 15.63 -12.65 -1.25
CA GLY A 469 16.28 -11.33 -1.24
C GLY A 469 15.84 -10.46 -0.06
N GLN A 470 14.57 -10.49 0.32
CA GLN A 470 14.05 -9.78 1.51
C GLN A 470 14.71 -10.32 2.79
N VAL A 471 14.71 -11.65 2.95
CA VAL A 471 15.34 -12.28 4.13
C VAL A 471 16.83 -11.95 4.20
N MET A 472 17.54 -11.98 3.06
CA MET A 472 18.96 -11.60 3.02
C MET A 472 19.18 -10.12 3.32
N SER A 473 18.29 -9.23 2.88
CA SER A 473 18.35 -7.79 3.19
C SER A 473 18.17 -7.53 4.69
N PHE A 474 17.27 -8.27 5.36
CA PHE A 474 16.96 -8.07 6.77
C PHE A 474 17.96 -8.80 7.70
N PHE A 475 18.41 -10.01 7.36
CA PHE A 475 19.16 -10.88 8.27
C PHE A 475 20.57 -11.23 7.76
N GLY A 476 20.90 -10.96 6.50
CA GLY A 476 22.18 -11.24 5.83
C GLY A 476 23.35 -10.30 6.12
#